data_cd1ea7aec4d2d450388dc6a616d20a4f
#
_entry.id   cd1ea7aec4d2d450388dc6a616d20a4f
#
_cell.length_a   1.000
_cell.length_b   1.000
_cell.length_c   1.000
_cell.angle_alpha   90.00
_cell.angle_beta   90.00
_cell.angle_gamma   90.00
#
_symmetry.space_group_name_H-M   'P 1'
#
loop_
_entity.id
_entity.type
_entity.pdbx_description
1 polymer ?
#
loop_
_entity_poly.entity_id
_entity_poly.type
_entity_poly.pdbx_seq_one_letter_code
_entity_poly.pdbx_strand_id
1 'polypeptide(L)'
;GYRIDFYVCPEKLFKEEWMTEYHAMIISQSGSRLYFITVTPVNSPVELEVEAVRLPDKSLASLKENKAAIVTKEADIHKRMEELAATAVPDLEAAQASVHAQIEFSKVELSADSLADNKLLLLEGWAPAASVGQIQEYLNTSNAYYEIADPTPDDDVPILLANNKFARLFEPIMRLYMLPKYRELDLTPYFAPFFMLFFGLCLGDSGYGLFMVLAVTIYRLAAKQVSDSMKPVLTLGASTMVCGLLTGTCFGFNLYDIQLPLFQSLKESISLDNQQMFNLSLILGGIQIIFGMILKAVNQTIQLGFKYAVATIGWILVLVSTAFAFAFPSCMAMGGTVHLVLLGIGLLMAYLY
;
A
#
# COMPACT_ATOMS: atom_id res chain seq x y z
N GLY A 1 28.55 64.80 14.82
CA GLY A 1 28.32 63.45 15.31
C GLY A 1 28.83 62.43 14.31
N TYR A 2 29.08 61.22 14.82
CA TYR A 2 29.48 60.08 13.99
C TYR A 2 28.27 59.19 13.83
N ARG A 3 28.21 58.51 12.67
CA ARG A 3 27.22 57.50 12.32
C ARG A 3 27.91 56.12 12.31
N ILE A 4 27.25 55.14 12.85
CA ILE A 4 27.74 53.76 12.85
C ILE A 4 26.78 52.94 11.98
N ASP A 5 27.29 52.37 10.89
CA ASP A 5 26.53 51.51 10.01
C ASP A 5 27.06 50.08 10.09
N PHE A 6 26.15 49.09 9.99
CA PHE A 6 26.45 47.66 10.08
C PHE A 6 26.33 47.02 8.72
N TYR A 7 27.34 46.23 8.39
CA TYR A 7 27.44 45.57 7.09
C TYR A 7 27.78 44.10 7.23
N VAL A 8 27.37 43.30 6.27
CA VAL A 8 27.75 41.90 6.11
C VAL A 8 28.27 41.65 4.70
N CYS A 9 29.37 40.96 4.59
CA CYS A 9 29.90 40.55 3.27
C CYS A 9 30.57 39.18 3.36
N PRO A 10 30.70 38.45 2.24
CA PRO A 10 31.60 37.29 2.16
C PRO A 10 33.03 37.76 2.42
N GLU A 11 33.80 36.93 3.14
CA GLU A 11 35.20 37.21 3.50
C GLU A 11 36.08 37.62 2.30
N LYS A 12 35.84 37.01 1.13
CA LYS A 12 36.53 37.33 -0.14
C LYS A 12 36.24 38.70 -0.70
N LEU A 13 35.17 39.35 -0.33
CA LEU A 13 34.77 40.67 -0.79
C LEU A 13 35.14 41.79 0.19
N PHE A 14 35.64 41.45 1.38
CA PHE A 14 36.13 42.44 2.31
C PHE A 14 37.46 43.03 1.86
N LYS A 15 37.51 44.36 1.72
CA LYS A 15 38.74 45.08 1.31
C LYS A 15 39.38 45.74 2.52
N GLU A 16 40.68 45.49 2.73
CA GLU A 16 41.43 46.08 3.83
C GLU A 16 41.47 47.61 3.77
N GLU A 17 41.33 48.20 2.56
CA GLU A 17 41.23 49.62 2.35
C GLU A 17 40.10 50.27 3.17
N TRP A 18 39.00 49.54 3.38
CA TRP A 18 37.85 50.03 4.15
C TRP A 18 38.18 50.28 5.64
N MET A 19 39.21 49.62 6.20
CA MET A 19 39.66 49.89 7.53
C MET A 19 40.26 51.28 7.68
N THR A 20 40.92 51.78 6.61
CA THR A 20 41.57 53.09 6.59
C THR A 20 40.63 54.20 6.15
N GLU A 21 39.80 53.92 5.12
CA GLU A 21 38.95 54.91 4.47
C GLU A 21 37.64 55.17 5.27
N TYR A 22 37.02 54.12 5.75
CA TYR A 22 35.71 54.20 6.43
C TYR A 22 35.78 53.77 7.91
N HIS A 23 36.98 53.63 8.45
CA HIS A 23 37.23 53.10 9.80
C HIS A 23 36.42 51.80 10.08
N ALA A 24 36.48 50.87 9.10
CA ALA A 24 35.78 49.60 9.22
C ALA A 24 36.41 48.74 10.34
N MET A 25 35.57 48.19 11.21
CA MET A 25 35.99 47.27 12.26
C MET A 25 35.23 45.98 12.15
N ILE A 26 35.93 44.85 12.05
CA ILE A 26 35.29 43.52 12.05
C ILE A 26 34.81 43.21 13.46
N ILE A 27 33.51 42.90 13.59
CA ILE A 27 32.85 42.54 14.85
C ILE A 27 32.84 41.03 15.06
N SER A 28 32.49 40.28 13.99
CA SER A 28 32.33 38.85 14.08
C SER A 28 32.47 38.19 12.72
N GLN A 29 32.89 36.94 12.72
CA GLN A 29 32.88 36.07 11.54
C GLN A 29 32.01 34.86 11.83
N SER A 30 31.11 34.54 10.89
CA SER A 30 30.27 33.37 11.00
C SER A 30 30.29 32.60 9.68
N GLY A 31 31.00 31.47 9.65
CA GLY A 31 31.27 30.71 8.44
C GLY A 31 32.07 31.55 7.43
N SER A 32 31.54 31.72 6.21
CA SER A 32 32.16 32.52 5.14
C SER A 32 31.73 34.00 5.12
N ARG A 33 30.97 34.48 6.14
CA ARG A 33 30.45 35.85 6.22
C ARG A 33 31.17 36.62 7.32
N LEU A 34 31.62 37.86 6.98
CA LEU A 34 32.19 38.84 7.88
C LEU A 34 31.13 39.89 8.23
N TYR A 35 30.99 40.17 9.51
CA TYR A 35 30.17 41.24 10.04
C TYR A 35 31.08 42.35 10.52
N PHE A 36 30.92 43.57 10.00
CA PHE A 36 31.73 44.70 10.32
C PHE A 36 30.90 45.98 10.49
N ILE A 37 31.44 46.93 11.18
CA ILE A 37 30.86 48.28 11.32
C ILE A 37 31.75 49.30 10.62
N THR A 38 31.16 50.37 10.15
CA THR A 38 31.87 51.59 9.71
C THR A 38 31.52 52.74 10.66
N VAL A 39 32.50 53.57 10.96
CA VAL A 39 32.33 54.76 11.79
C VAL A 39 32.66 56.02 10.96
N THR A 40 31.68 56.68 10.48
CA THR A 40 31.84 57.84 9.59
C THR A 40 31.15 59.10 10.10
N PRO A 41 31.62 60.32 9.74
CA PRO A 41 30.88 61.54 10.06
C PRO A 41 29.49 61.54 9.42
N VAL A 42 28.48 62.09 10.10
CA VAL A 42 27.07 62.10 9.65
C VAL A 42 26.89 62.64 8.22
N ASN A 43 27.78 63.56 7.80
CA ASN A 43 27.70 64.25 6.52
C ASN A 43 28.43 63.47 5.36
N SER A 44 29.02 62.31 5.66
CA SER A 44 29.73 61.50 4.64
C SER A 44 28.98 60.17 4.44
N PRO A 45 28.09 60.09 3.45
CA PRO A 45 27.41 58.82 3.19
C PRO A 45 28.44 57.79 2.72
N VAL A 46 28.34 56.57 3.26
CA VAL A 46 29.16 55.41 2.89
C VAL A 46 28.35 54.59 1.90
N GLU A 47 28.76 54.54 0.66
CA GLU A 47 28.20 53.65 -0.36
C GLU A 47 29.16 52.47 -0.57
N LEU A 48 28.91 51.39 0.15
CA LEU A 48 29.59 50.11 -0.04
C LEU A 48 28.70 49.19 -0.86
N GLU A 49 29.28 48.50 -1.86
CA GLU A 49 28.61 47.46 -2.64
C GLU A 49 28.39 46.15 -1.84
N VAL A 50 27.95 46.28 -0.56
CA VAL A 50 27.75 45.16 0.36
C VAL A 50 26.43 45.37 1.10
N GLU A 51 25.89 44.27 1.63
CA GLU A 51 24.60 44.27 2.31
C GLU A 51 24.66 45.03 3.63
N ALA A 52 23.86 46.08 3.77
CA ALA A 52 23.72 46.83 5.00
C ALA A 52 22.78 46.06 5.98
N VAL A 53 23.24 45.78 7.17
CA VAL A 53 22.47 45.11 8.19
C VAL A 53 21.67 46.12 8.99
N ARG A 54 20.36 46.09 8.86
CA ARG A 54 19.48 46.89 9.72
C ARG A 54 19.35 46.22 11.08
N LEU A 55 19.79 46.89 12.11
CA LEU A 55 19.57 46.44 13.47
C LEU A 55 18.07 46.55 13.83
N PRO A 56 17.51 45.59 14.57
CA PRO A 56 16.16 45.72 15.08
C PRO A 56 16.09 46.86 16.09
N ASP A 57 14.94 47.55 16.15
CA ASP A 57 14.70 48.68 17.09
C ASP A 57 14.73 48.26 18.55
N LYS A 58 14.67 46.95 18.82
CA LYS A 58 14.67 46.38 20.18
C LYS A 58 16.05 45.91 20.58
N SER A 59 16.41 46.14 21.85
CA SER A 59 17.68 45.60 22.38
C SER A 59 17.77 44.09 22.40
N LEU A 60 18.96 43.53 22.36
CA LEU A 60 19.20 42.09 22.42
C LEU A 60 18.56 41.46 23.69
N ALA A 61 18.58 42.17 24.84
CA ALA A 61 17.94 41.71 26.04
C ALA A 61 16.43 41.56 25.86
N SER A 62 15.78 42.59 25.31
CA SER A 62 14.34 42.55 25.00
C SER A 62 13.95 41.49 23.98
N LEU A 63 14.81 41.24 22.99
CA LEU A 63 14.59 40.16 21.99
C LEU A 63 14.72 38.78 22.63
N LYS A 64 15.66 38.57 23.51
CA LYS A 64 15.81 37.32 24.28
C LYS A 64 14.61 37.06 25.20
N GLU A 65 14.14 38.11 25.89
CA GLU A 65 12.95 38.03 26.73
C GLU A 65 11.69 37.71 25.91
N ASN A 66 11.48 38.41 24.81
CA ASN A 66 10.38 38.10 23.89
C ASN A 66 10.43 36.68 23.37
N LYS A 67 11.64 36.16 22.97
CA LYS A 67 11.83 34.79 22.55
C LYS A 67 11.43 33.81 23.67
N ALA A 68 11.88 34.03 24.88
CA ALA A 68 11.52 33.18 26.01
C ALA A 68 10.01 33.19 26.28
N ALA A 69 9.38 34.37 26.21
CA ALA A 69 7.93 34.48 26.35
C ALA A 69 7.14 33.78 25.25
N ILE A 70 7.63 33.82 24.03
CA ILE A 70 7.02 33.08 22.90
C ILE A 70 7.14 31.58 23.10
N VAL A 71 8.31 31.08 23.48
CA VAL A 71 8.52 29.64 23.73
C VAL A 71 7.61 29.13 24.85
N THR A 72 7.43 29.95 25.91
CA THR A 72 6.52 29.58 27.00
C THR A 72 5.06 29.55 26.53
N LYS A 73 4.64 30.52 25.72
CA LYS A 73 3.29 30.54 25.14
C LYS A 73 3.06 29.37 24.19
N GLU A 74 4.04 29.01 23.39
CA GLU A 74 3.98 27.87 22.49
C GLU A 74 3.76 26.55 23.26
N ALA A 75 4.52 26.37 24.37
CA ALA A 75 4.36 25.22 25.25
C ALA A 75 2.97 25.15 25.89
N ASP A 76 2.44 26.32 26.34
CA ASP A 76 1.10 26.41 26.93
C ASP A 76 -0.01 26.11 25.89
N ILE A 77 0.16 26.61 24.68
CA ILE A 77 -0.77 26.31 23.58
C ILE A 77 -0.76 24.80 23.24
N HIS A 78 0.42 24.19 23.13
CA HIS A 78 0.52 22.74 22.89
C HIS A 78 -0.18 21.94 23.98
N LYS A 79 0.06 22.27 25.25
CA LYS A 79 -0.60 21.61 26.37
C LYS A 79 -2.13 21.76 26.31
N ARG A 80 -2.63 22.94 25.99
CA ARG A 80 -4.08 23.19 25.81
C ARG A 80 -4.65 22.39 24.62
N MET A 81 -3.90 22.28 23.53
CA MET A 81 -4.32 21.45 22.38
C MET A 81 -4.40 19.98 22.75
N GLU A 82 -3.44 19.46 23.54
CA GLU A 82 -3.48 18.06 24.01
C GLU A 82 -4.67 17.82 24.96
N GLU A 83 -4.93 18.74 25.89
CA GLU A 83 -6.08 18.66 26.80
C GLU A 83 -7.42 18.68 26.03
N LEU A 84 -7.54 19.58 25.06
CA LEU A 84 -8.73 19.65 24.19
C LEU A 84 -8.88 18.41 23.33
N ALA A 85 -7.78 17.90 22.75
CA ALA A 85 -7.81 16.70 21.94
C ALA A 85 -8.25 15.47 22.75
N ALA A 86 -7.81 15.36 23.99
CA ALA A 86 -8.18 14.26 24.87
C ALA A 86 -9.69 14.17 25.17
N THR A 87 -10.39 15.31 25.18
CA THR A 87 -11.84 15.37 25.46
C THR A 87 -12.67 15.51 24.18
N ALA A 88 -12.30 16.41 23.29
CA ALA A 88 -13.11 16.72 22.11
C ALA A 88 -13.06 15.64 21.02
N VAL A 89 -11.93 14.93 20.87
CA VAL A 89 -11.82 13.89 19.83
C VAL A 89 -12.78 12.72 20.10
N PRO A 90 -12.82 12.12 21.32
CA PRO A 90 -13.80 11.07 21.60
C PRO A 90 -15.26 11.51 21.44
N ASP A 91 -15.58 12.74 21.86
CA ASP A 91 -16.94 13.29 21.72
C ASP A 91 -17.33 13.48 20.26
N LEU A 92 -16.40 13.96 19.42
CA LEU A 92 -16.62 14.11 17.98
C LEU A 92 -16.74 12.75 17.28
N GLU A 93 -15.94 11.77 17.66
CA GLU A 93 -16.04 10.40 17.14
C GLU A 93 -17.38 9.76 17.53
N ALA A 94 -17.83 9.93 18.75
CA ALA A 94 -19.14 9.46 19.21
C ALA A 94 -20.30 10.17 18.47
N ALA A 95 -20.21 11.47 18.28
CA ALA A 95 -21.18 12.23 17.49
C ALA A 95 -21.20 11.79 16.03
N GLN A 96 -20.04 11.58 15.42
CA GLN A 96 -19.91 11.08 14.06
C GLN A 96 -20.55 9.69 13.92
N ALA A 97 -20.26 8.78 14.84
CA ALA A 97 -20.86 7.45 14.86
C ALA A 97 -22.40 7.50 14.98
N SER A 98 -22.91 8.38 15.84
CA SER A 98 -24.35 8.60 16.02
C SER A 98 -25.01 9.11 14.73
N VAL A 99 -24.42 10.14 14.10
CA VAL A 99 -24.92 10.68 12.83
C VAL A 99 -24.86 9.63 11.72
N HIS A 100 -23.79 8.85 11.68
CA HIS A 100 -23.63 7.77 10.70
C HIS A 100 -24.73 6.70 10.87
N ALA A 101 -25.00 6.30 12.12
CA ALA A 101 -26.10 5.37 12.42
C ALA A 101 -27.47 5.92 12.01
N GLN A 102 -27.74 7.22 12.22
CA GLN A 102 -28.97 7.86 11.78
C GLN A 102 -29.10 7.89 10.25
N ILE A 103 -28.01 8.19 9.54
CA ILE A 103 -27.99 8.16 8.07
C ILE A 103 -28.29 6.75 7.55
N GLU A 104 -27.65 5.72 8.11
CA GLU A 104 -27.88 4.32 7.71
C GLU A 104 -29.35 3.91 8.00
N PHE A 105 -29.88 4.29 9.15
CA PHE A 105 -31.27 4.05 9.47
C PHE A 105 -32.23 4.75 8.48
N SER A 106 -32.00 6.02 8.16
CA SER A 106 -32.80 6.75 7.19
C SER A 106 -32.72 6.17 5.76
N LYS A 107 -31.52 5.65 5.37
CA LYS A 107 -31.40 4.93 4.09
C LYS A 107 -32.25 3.68 4.05
N VAL A 108 -32.28 2.91 5.15
CA VAL A 108 -33.10 1.72 5.28
C VAL A 108 -34.60 2.09 5.19
N GLU A 109 -35.01 3.14 5.89
CA GLU A 109 -36.39 3.63 5.83
C GLU A 109 -36.81 4.07 4.40
N LEU A 110 -35.90 4.75 3.69
CA LEU A 110 -36.11 5.17 2.31
C LEU A 110 -36.10 4.00 1.30
N SER A 111 -35.45 2.89 1.63
CA SER A 111 -35.41 1.69 0.79
C SER A 111 -36.61 0.77 0.99
N ALA A 112 -37.43 1.03 2.00
CA ALA A 112 -38.60 0.23 2.26
C ALA A 112 -39.70 0.49 1.20
N ASP A 113 -40.22 -0.58 0.59
CA ASP A 113 -41.31 -0.51 -0.35
C ASP A 113 -42.62 -0.31 0.39
N SER A 114 -43.38 0.67 -0.05
CA SER A 114 -44.69 0.96 0.51
C SER A 114 -45.74 0.19 -0.24
N LEU A 115 -46.45 -0.66 0.47
CA LEU A 115 -47.52 -1.51 -0.04
C LEU A 115 -48.90 -1.09 0.55
N ALA A 116 -49.99 -1.46 -0.14
CA ALA A 116 -51.34 -1.25 0.33
C ALA A 116 -51.68 0.21 0.73
N ASP A 117 -51.46 1.17 -0.19
CA ASP A 117 -51.70 2.60 0.05
C ASP A 117 -50.97 3.18 1.29
N ASN A 118 -49.70 2.87 1.43
CA ASN A 118 -48.84 3.28 2.55
C ASN A 118 -49.24 2.69 3.92
N LYS A 119 -49.97 1.59 3.95
CA LYS A 119 -50.34 0.93 5.20
C LYS A 119 -49.39 -0.17 5.63
N LEU A 120 -48.59 -0.67 4.71
CA LEU A 120 -47.61 -1.71 4.94
C LEU A 120 -46.25 -1.25 4.39
N LEU A 121 -45.20 -1.42 5.18
CA LEU A 121 -43.81 -1.23 4.77
C LEU A 121 -43.17 -2.60 4.62
N LEU A 122 -42.66 -2.90 3.42
CA LEU A 122 -41.87 -4.08 3.15
C LEU A 122 -40.37 -3.69 3.16
N LEU A 123 -39.62 -4.34 4.01
CA LEU A 123 -38.17 -4.18 4.10
C LEU A 123 -37.48 -5.49 3.71
N GLU A 124 -36.71 -5.47 2.64
CA GLU A 124 -35.89 -6.60 2.24
C GLU A 124 -34.42 -6.32 2.58
N GLY A 125 -33.70 -7.34 3.05
CA GLY A 125 -32.33 -7.20 3.42
C GLY A 125 -31.57 -8.53 3.45
N TRP A 126 -30.28 -8.45 3.38
CA TRP A 126 -29.38 -9.61 3.42
C TRP A 126 -28.64 -9.70 4.75
N ALA A 127 -28.56 -10.90 5.29
CA ALA A 127 -27.84 -11.16 6.53
C ALA A 127 -26.90 -12.36 6.40
N PRO A 128 -25.72 -12.34 7.06
CA PRO A 128 -24.88 -13.52 7.12
C PRO A 128 -25.58 -14.68 7.81
N ALA A 129 -25.47 -15.90 7.29
CA ALA A 129 -26.10 -17.10 7.87
C ALA A 129 -25.74 -17.31 9.35
N ALA A 130 -24.53 -16.92 9.76
CA ALA A 130 -24.09 -16.98 11.16
C ALA A 130 -24.88 -16.05 12.10
N SER A 131 -25.50 -14.99 11.59
CA SER A 131 -26.27 -14.01 12.36
C SER A 131 -27.77 -14.28 12.38
N VAL A 132 -28.25 -15.26 11.62
CA VAL A 132 -29.69 -15.57 11.49
C VAL A 132 -30.36 -15.81 12.83
N GLY A 133 -29.71 -16.58 13.73
CA GLY A 133 -30.28 -16.87 15.06
C GLY A 133 -30.48 -15.60 15.92
N GLN A 134 -29.52 -14.68 15.90
CA GLN A 134 -29.62 -13.41 16.63
C GLN A 134 -30.70 -12.49 16.03
N ILE A 135 -30.80 -12.47 14.70
CA ILE A 135 -31.82 -11.71 13.99
C ILE A 135 -33.21 -12.25 14.28
N GLN A 136 -33.39 -13.57 14.27
CA GLN A 136 -34.67 -14.20 14.64
C GLN A 136 -35.09 -13.87 16.08
N GLU A 137 -34.14 -13.95 17.02
CA GLU A 137 -34.41 -13.59 18.42
C GLU A 137 -34.86 -12.12 18.54
N TYR A 138 -34.19 -11.22 17.87
CA TYR A 138 -34.55 -9.81 17.84
C TYR A 138 -35.92 -9.58 17.18
N LEU A 139 -36.16 -10.17 16.02
CA LEU A 139 -37.44 -10.03 15.27
C LEU A 139 -38.61 -10.61 16.04
N ASN A 140 -38.43 -11.69 16.79
CA ASN A 140 -39.49 -12.24 17.64
C ASN A 140 -39.88 -11.31 18.80
N THR A 141 -39.02 -10.40 19.20
CA THR A 141 -39.32 -9.36 20.21
C THR A 141 -40.00 -8.14 19.58
N SER A 142 -39.85 -7.96 18.27
CA SER A 142 -40.49 -6.88 17.51
C SER A 142 -41.87 -7.29 17.06
N ASN A 143 -42.78 -6.33 16.92
CA ASN A 143 -44.13 -6.57 16.47
C ASN A 143 -44.26 -6.59 14.92
N ALA A 144 -43.28 -7.21 14.25
CA ALA A 144 -43.14 -7.26 12.81
C ALA A 144 -43.32 -8.71 12.31
N TYR A 145 -44.04 -8.88 11.22
CA TYR A 145 -44.06 -10.15 10.49
C TYR A 145 -42.73 -10.24 9.68
N TYR A 146 -42.06 -11.37 9.72
CA TYR A 146 -40.86 -11.59 8.96
C TYR A 146 -40.81 -12.98 8.34
N GLU A 147 -40.13 -13.09 7.24
CA GLU A 147 -39.82 -14.33 6.53
C GLU A 147 -38.31 -14.39 6.27
N ILE A 148 -37.70 -15.54 6.48
CA ILE A 148 -36.29 -15.78 6.21
C ILE A 148 -36.21 -16.89 5.17
N ALA A 149 -35.60 -16.56 4.02
CA ALA A 149 -35.44 -17.48 2.91
C ALA A 149 -33.97 -17.49 2.48
N ASP A 150 -33.53 -18.62 1.93
CA ASP A 150 -32.22 -18.68 1.28
C ASP A 150 -32.26 -17.97 -0.07
N PRO A 151 -31.16 -17.32 -0.48
CA PRO A 151 -31.12 -16.58 -1.75
C PRO A 151 -31.28 -17.51 -2.95
N THR A 152 -32.00 -17.04 -3.96
CA THR A 152 -32.13 -17.71 -5.24
C THR A 152 -30.95 -17.40 -6.18
N PRO A 153 -30.76 -18.18 -7.27
CA PRO A 153 -29.67 -17.90 -8.22
C PRO A 153 -29.77 -16.55 -8.94
N ASP A 154 -30.97 -15.98 -9.01
CA ASP A 154 -31.24 -14.73 -9.72
C ASP A 154 -31.10 -13.49 -8.81
N ASP A 155 -30.95 -13.70 -7.51
CA ASP A 155 -30.81 -12.61 -6.54
C ASP A 155 -29.41 -11.99 -6.57
N ASP A 156 -29.36 -10.67 -6.51
CA ASP A 156 -28.10 -9.92 -6.39
C ASP A 156 -27.65 -9.83 -4.92
N VAL A 157 -27.07 -10.91 -4.44
CA VAL A 157 -26.66 -11.05 -3.04
C VAL A 157 -25.33 -10.33 -2.79
N PRO A 158 -25.26 -9.44 -1.79
CA PRO A 158 -23.99 -8.82 -1.40
C PRO A 158 -23.01 -9.86 -0.84
N ILE A 159 -21.76 -9.78 -1.30
CA ILE A 159 -20.73 -10.77 -0.97
C ILE A 159 -19.98 -10.37 0.29
N LEU A 160 -19.99 -11.26 1.28
CA LEU A 160 -19.14 -11.20 2.47
C LEU A 160 -18.06 -12.28 2.38
N LEU A 161 -16.81 -11.86 2.20
CA LEU A 161 -15.69 -12.78 2.14
C LEU A 161 -15.28 -13.25 3.54
N ALA A 162 -15.06 -14.56 3.70
CA ALA A 162 -14.61 -15.18 4.95
C ALA A 162 -13.20 -15.79 4.79
N ASN A 163 -12.24 -14.97 4.44
CA ASN A 163 -10.88 -15.40 4.15
C ASN A 163 -10.01 -15.60 5.38
N ASN A 164 -9.00 -16.48 5.27
CA ASN A 164 -7.95 -16.62 6.25
C ASN A 164 -7.09 -15.34 6.36
N LYS A 165 -6.23 -15.24 7.39
CA LYS A 165 -5.42 -14.05 7.65
C LYS A 165 -4.51 -13.65 6.48
N PHE A 166 -3.98 -14.62 5.75
CA PHE A 166 -3.11 -14.35 4.60
C PHE A 166 -3.90 -13.86 3.38
N ALA A 167 -4.95 -14.58 3.00
CA ALA A 167 -5.79 -14.20 1.85
C ALA A 167 -6.46 -12.83 2.06
N ARG A 168 -6.86 -12.52 3.31
CA ARG A 168 -7.44 -11.22 3.67
C ARG A 168 -6.53 -10.04 3.33
N LEU A 169 -5.20 -10.22 3.35
CA LEU A 169 -4.27 -9.17 2.94
C LEU A 169 -4.45 -8.78 1.48
N PHE A 170 -4.91 -9.70 0.63
CA PHE A 170 -5.07 -9.51 -0.81
C PHE A 170 -6.51 -9.19 -1.23
N GLU A 171 -7.48 -9.19 -0.32
CA GLU A 171 -8.85 -8.77 -0.61
C GLU A 171 -8.96 -7.36 -1.21
N PRO A 172 -8.19 -6.34 -0.75
CA PRO A 172 -8.24 -5.02 -1.37
C PRO A 172 -7.83 -5.05 -2.85
N ILE A 173 -6.91 -5.94 -3.22
CA ILE A 173 -6.48 -6.13 -4.62
C ILE A 173 -7.62 -6.82 -5.41
N MET A 174 -8.22 -7.87 -4.84
CA MET A 174 -9.34 -8.55 -5.49
C MET A 174 -10.56 -7.63 -5.70
N ARG A 175 -10.83 -6.73 -4.75
CA ARG A 175 -11.91 -5.73 -4.89
C ARG A 175 -11.69 -4.75 -6.03
N LEU A 176 -10.43 -4.51 -6.46
CA LEU A 176 -10.13 -3.68 -7.63
C LEU A 176 -10.46 -4.39 -8.96
N TYR A 177 -10.44 -5.72 -8.97
CA TYR A 177 -10.80 -6.50 -10.16
C TYR A 177 -12.31 -6.79 -10.18
N MET A 178 -12.75 -7.76 -9.42
CA MET A 178 -14.15 -8.10 -9.25
C MET A 178 -14.33 -9.07 -8.08
N LEU A 179 -15.37 -8.86 -7.26
CA LEU A 179 -15.77 -9.83 -6.26
C LEU A 179 -16.47 -11.02 -6.92
N PRO A 180 -16.33 -12.25 -6.35
CA PRO A 180 -17.06 -13.40 -6.85
C PRO A 180 -18.57 -13.20 -6.68
N LYS A 181 -19.39 -13.82 -7.52
CA LYS A 181 -20.83 -13.90 -7.30
C LYS A 181 -21.17 -14.88 -6.19
N TYR A 182 -22.39 -14.83 -5.67
CA TYR A 182 -22.82 -15.57 -4.46
C TYR A 182 -22.45 -17.07 -4.48
N ARG A 183 -22.53 -17.75 -5.61
CA ARG A 183 -22.17 -19.17 -5.71
C ARG A 183 -20.79 -19.43 -6.34
N GLU A 184 -20.06 -18.39 -6.65
CA GLU A 184 -18.74 -18.52 -7.21
C GLU A 184 -17.70 -18.84 -6.15
N LEU A 185 -16.70 -19.59 -6.57
CA LEU A 185 -15.54 -19.87 -5.74
C LEU A 185 -14.79 -18.56 -5.47
N ASP A 186 -14.51 -18.25 -4.22
CA ASP A 186 -13.60 -17.16 -3.88
C ASP A 186 -12.17 -17.51 -4.32
N LEU A 187 -11.67 -16.76 -5.29
CA LEU A 187 -10.34 -16.96 -5.85
C LEU A 187 -9.24 -16.31 -5.01
N THR A 188 -9.57 -15.49 -4.02
CA THR A 188 -8.58 -14.73 -3.21
C THR A 188 -7.52 -15.63 -2.57
N PRO A 189 -7.86 -16.74 -1.88
CA PRO A 189 -6.86 -17.61 -1.26
C PRO A 189 -5.90 -18.27 -2.25
N TYR A 190 -6.37 -18.52 -3.45
CA TYR A 190 -5.62 -19.16 -4.53
C TYR A 190 -4.78 -18.17 -5.33
N PHE A 191 -5.30 -16.97 -5.54
CA PHE A 191 -4.63 -15.89 -6.24
C PHE A 191 -3.46 -15.30 -5.42
N ALA A 192 -3.66 -15.10 -4.12
CA ALA A 192 -2.74 -14.41 -3.23
C ALA A 192 -1.28 -14.93 -3.28
N PRO A 193 -0.99 -16.25 -3.17
CA PRO A 193 0.38 -16.74 -3.21
C PRO A 193 1.04 -16.55 -4.58
N PHE A 194 0.31 -16.75 -5.67
CA PHE A 194 0.85 -16.49 -7.00
C PHE A 194 1.13 -15.02 -7.25
N PHE A 195 0.20 -14.15 -6.86
CA PHE A 195 0.38 -12.71 -7.01
C PHE A 195 1.61 -12.22 -6.23
N MET A 196 1.77 -12.67 -4.99
CA MET A 196 2.93 -12.35 -4.15
C MET A 196 4.24 -12.81 -4.82
N LEU A 197 4.27 -14.04 -5.31
CA LEU A 197 5.44 -14.62 -5.95
C LEU A 197 5.81 -13.90 -7.24
N PHE A 198 4.84 -13.69 -8.13
CA PHE A 198 5.09 -13.01 -9.41
C PHE A 198 5.45 -11.54 -9.23
N PHE A 199 4.83 -10.86 -8.28
CA PHE A 199 5.22 -9.50 -7.94
C PHE A 199 6.69 -9.43 -7.52
N GLY A 200 7.10 -10.36 -6.64
CA GLY A 200 8.49 -10.48 -6.20
C GLY A 200 9.45 -10.77 -7.35
N LEU A 201 9.11 -11.70 -8.24
CA LEU A 201 9.93 -12.04 -9.41
C LEU A 201 10.01 -10.89 -10.42
N CYS A 202 8.91 -10.21 -10.69
CA CYS A 202 8.87 -9.10 -11.66
C CYS A 202 9.69 -7.89 -11.19
N LEU A 203 9.63 -7.57 -9.90
CA LEU A 203 10.41 -6.47 -9.34
C LEU A 203 11.86 -6.89 -9.08
N GLY A 204 12.08 -8.10 -8.57
CA GLY A 204 13.36 -8.81 -8.48
C GLY A 204 14.52 -8.05 -7.88
N ASP A 205 14.28 -7.11 -6.95
CA ASP A 205 15.30 -6.25 -6.36
C ASP A 205 15.17 -6.18 -4.84
N SER A 206 16.20 -6.64 -4.13
CA SER A 206 16.20 -6.70 -2.67
C SER A 206 16.18 -5.32 -2.01
N GLY A 207 16.78 -4.31 -2.64
CA GLY A 207 16.80 -2.93 -2.15
C GLY A 207 15.44 -2.27 -2.20
N TYR A 208 14.74 -2.39 -3.32
CA TYR A 208 13.35 -1.89 -3.43
C TYR A 208 12.40 -2.68 -2.53
N GLY A 209 12.57 -4.00 -2.40
CA GLY A 209 11.80 -4.80 -1.45
C GLY A 209 11.98 -4.33 -0.01
N LEU A 210 13.22 -4.11 0.41
CA LEU A 210 13.55 -3.57 1.74
C LEU A 210 12.96 -2.16 1.93
N PHE A 211 13.05 -1.30 0.93
CA PHE A 211 12.47 0.05 0.96
C PHE A 211 10.96 -0.01 1.19
N MET A 212 10.24 -0.88 0.47
CA MET A 212 8.78 -1.06 0.65
C MET A 212 8.45 -1.49 2.09
N VAL A 213 9.17 -2.48 2.62
CA VAL A 213 8.98 -2.97 3.99
C VAL A 213 9.25 -1.87 5.01
N LEU A 214 10.35 -1.14 4.87
CA LEU A 214 10.72 -0.04 5.78
C LEU A 214 9.72 1.11 5.71
N ALA A 215 9.31 1.53 4.51
CA ALA A 215 8.35 2.62 4.33
C ALA A 215 7.02 2.32 5.03
N VAL A 216 6.47 1.11 4.84
CA VAL A 216 5.22 0.72 5.50
C VAL A 216 5.40 0.55 7.01
N THR A 217 6.56 0.05 7.45
CA THR A 217 6.85 -0.11 8.88
C THR A 217 6.96 1.25 9.57
N ILE A 218 7.69 2.20 8.98
CA ILE A 218 7.82 3.58 9.49
C ILE A 218 6.45 4.26 9.52
N TYR A 219 5.68 4.13 8.43
CA TYR A 219 4.33 4.67 8.38
C TYR A 219 3.44 4.09 9.48
N ARG A 220 3.52 2.78 9.72
CA ARG A 220 2.78 2.09 10.79
C ARG A 220 3.18 2.56 12.19
N LEU A 221 4.44 2.91 12.41
CA LEU A 221 4.92 3.46 13.69
C LEU A 221 4.48 4.91 13.87
N ALA A 222 4.41 5.69 12.79
CA ALA A 222 4.01 7.10 12.82
C ALA A 222 2.49 7.28 12.86
N ALA A 223 1.73 6.47 12.11
CA ALA A 223 0.28 6.50 12.06
C ALA A 223 -0.32 5.42 12.97
N LYS A 224 -1.20 5.79 13.89
CA LYS A 224 -1.86 4.85 14.80
C LYS A 224 -2.73 3.81 14.09
N GLN A 225 -3.18 4.10 12.87
CA GLN A 225 -3.99 3.21 12.04
C GLN A 225 -3.37 3.10 10.65
N VAL A 226 -3.27 1.88 10.14
CA VAL A 226 -2.78 1.58 8.79
C VAL A 226 -3.97 1.19 7.93
N SER A 227 -4.13 1.84 6.79
CA SER A 227 -5.14 1.48 5.79
C SER A 227 -4.99 0.01 5.37
N ASP A 228 -6.11 -0.68 5.19
CA ASP A 228 -6.12 -2.07 4.75
C ASP A 228 -5.37 -2.28 3.42
N SER A 229 -5.40 -1.30 2.55
CA SER A 229 -4.66 -1.31 1.27
C SER A 229 -3.13 -1.32 1.43
N MET A 230 -2.59 -0.93 2.58
CA MET A 230 -1.14 -0.95 2.82
C MET A 230 -0.63 -2.27 3.41
N LYS A 231 -1.53 -3.10 3.95
CA LYS A 231 -1.15 -4.40 4.54
C LYS A 231 -0.50 -5.35 3.53
N PRO A 232 -0.99 -5.50 2.27
CA PRO A 232 -0.36 -6.37 1.28
C PRO A 232 1.05 -5.89 0.87
N VAL A 233 1.35 -4.59 0.97
CA VAL A 233 2.64 -4.03 0.57
C VAL A 233 3.81 -4.62 1.39
N LEU A 234 3.59 -4.96 2.66
CA LEU A 234 4.59 -5.65 3.48
C LEU A 234 4.95 -7.04 2.93
N THR A 235 3.93 -7.83 2.57
CA THR A 235 4.14 -9.18 2.02
C THR A 235 4.74 -9.14 0.62
N LEU A 236 4.33 -8.18 -0.19
CA LEU A 236 4.89 -7.94 -1.52
C LEU A 236 6.35 -7.47 -1.44
N GLY A 237 6.65 -6.54 -0.53
CA GLY A 237 8.02 -6.09 -0.27
C GLY A 237 8.93 -7.20 0.22
N ALA A 238 8.43 -8.06 1.13
CA ALA A 238 9.18 -9.22 1.61
C ALA A 238 9.45 -10.23 0.48
N SER A 239 8.46 -10.53 -0.37
CA SER A 239 8.64 -11.38 -1.55
C SER A 239 9.66 -10.80 -2.53
N THR A 240 9.58 -9.49 -2.80
CA THR A 240 10.54 -8.78 -3.66
C THR A 240 11.95 -8.84 -3.11
N MET A 241 12.11 -8.68 -1.79
CA MET A 241 13.41 -8.79 -1.12
C MET A 241 14.01 -10.20 -1.29
N VAL A 242 13.21 -11.24 -1.09
CA VAL A 242 13.65 -12.63 -1.29
C VAL A 242 14.02 -12.89 -2.75
N CYS A 243 13.19 -12.49 -3.70
CA CYS A 243 13.48 -12.66 -5.13
C CYS A 243 14.71 -11.85 -5.56
N GLY A 244 14.90 -10.65 -5.03
CA GLY A 244 16.09 -9.83 -5.28
C GLY A 244 17.37 -10.44 -4.70
N LEU A 245 17.28 -11.18 -3.60
CA LEU A 245 18.43 -11.96 -3.09
C LEU A 245 18.74 -13.17 -4.00
N LEU A 246 17.73 -13.82 -4.61
CA LEU A 246 17.96 -14.90 -5.58
C LEU A 246 18.69 -14.41 -6.84
N THR A 247 18.37 -13.20 -7.31
CA THR A 247 19.02 -12.57 -8.46
C THR A 247 20.31 -11.85 -8.12
N GLY A 248 20.54 -11.53 -6.84
CA GLY A 248 21.66 -10.72 -6.38
C GLY A 248 21.49 -9.23 -6.67
N THR A 249 20.30 -8.74 -6.95
CA THR A 249 20.03 -7.35 -7.31
C THR A 249 19.61 -6.53 -6.09
N CYS A 250 20.25 -5.35 -5.90
CA CYS A 250 19.94 -4.40 -4.84
C CYS A 250 20.06 -2.97 -5.39
N PHE A 251 18.96 -2.23 -5.51
CA PHE A 251 18.89 -0.90 -6.12
C PHE A 251 19.53 -0.84 -7.52
N GLY A 252 19.40 -1.90 -8.31
CA GLY A 252 19.99 -2.01 -9.64
C GLY A 252 21.47 -2.39 -9.66
N PHE A 253 22.14 -2.51 -8.50
CA PHE A 253 23.51 -2.98 -8.39
C PHE A 253 23.53 -4.49 -8.11
N ASN A 254 24.60 -5.17 -8.57
CA ASN A 254 24.80 -6.56 -8.25
C ASN A 254 25.43 -6.71 -6.85
N LEU A 255 24.66 -7.26 -5.92
CA LEU A 255 25.04 -7.48 -4.53
C LEU A 255 26.23 -8.47 -4.42
N TYR A 256 26.34 -9.41 -5.35
CA TYR A 256 27.35 -10.46 -5.36
C TYR A 256 28.71 -10.05 -5.92
N ASP A 257 28.80 -8.82 -6.45
CA ASP A 257 30.09 -8.22 -6.82
C ASP A 257 30.82 -7.64 -5.60
N ILE A 258 30.12 -7.50 -4.46
CA ILE A 258 30.67 -7.02 -3.21
C ILE A 258 31.43 -8.17 -2.53
N GLN A 259 32.73 -7.97 -2.27
CA GLN A 259 33.61 -8.96 -1.65
C GLN A 259 33.43 -9.09 -0.12
N LEU A 260 32.19 -9.28 0.34
CA LEU A 260 31.89 -9.59 1.73
C LEU A 260 31.63 -11.09 1.89
N PRO A 261 32.20 -11.76 2.93
CA PRO A 261 32.01 -13.20 3.12
C PRO A 261 30.57 -13.66 3.14
N LEU A 262 29.68 -12.84 3.71
CA LEU A 262 28.25 -13.10 3.76
C LEU A 262 27.63 -13.21 2.36
N PHE A 263 27.95 -12.25 1.48
CA PHE A 263 27.36 -12.21 0.12
C PHE A 263 27.94 -13.31 -0.77
N GLN A 264 29.20 -13.67 -0.57
CA GLN A 264 29.81 -14.79 -1.29
C GLN A 264 29.16 -16.12 -0.89
N SER A 265 28.91 -16.33 0.40
CA SER A 265 28.20 -17.51 0.90
C SER A 265 26.74 -17.59 0.37
N LEU A 266 26.04 -16.46 0.31
CA LEU A 266 24.71 -16.37 -0.27
C LEU A 266 24.71 -16.66 -1.77
N LYS A 267 25.70 -16.14 -2.50
CA LYS A 267 25.87 -16.41 -3.92
C LYS A 267 25.99 -17.93 -4.20
N GLU A 268 26.85 -18.62 -3.45
CA GLU A 268 27.06 -20.06 -3.62
C GLU A 268 25.84 -20.90 -3.22
N SER A 269 25.02 -20.42 -2.25
CA SER A 269 23.93 -21.20 -1.68
C SER A 269 22.61 -21.03 -2.42
N ILE A 270 22.25 -19.80 -2.83
CA ILE A 270 20.90 -19.47 -3.30
C ILE A 270 20.82 -18.66 -4.60
N SER A 271 21.95 -18.15 -5.12
CA SER A 271 21.94 -17.34 -6.34
C SER A 271 21.50 -18.18 -7.55
N LEU A 272 20.57 -17.63 -8.31
CA LEU A 272 20.12 -18.17 -9.58
C LEU A 272 20.66 -17.31 -10.71
N ASP A 273 21.19 -17.95 -11.75
CA ASP A 273 21.59 -17.24 -12.96
C ASP A 273 20.35 -16.83 -13.80
N ASN A 274 20.59 -15.97 -14.80
CA ASN A 274 19.50 -15.45 -15.64
C ASN A 274 18.74 -16.57 -16.37
N GLN A 275 19.42 -17.64 -16.76
CA GLN A 275 18.79 -18.77 -17.45
C GLN A 275 17.93 -19.59 -16.48
N GLN A 276 18.41 -19.80 -15.27
CA GLN A 276 17.67 -20.48 -14.21
C GLN A 276 16.43 -19.67 -13.80
N MET A 277 16.56 -18.35 -13.67
CA MET A 277 15.43 -17.44 -13.37
C MET A 277 14.38 -17.46 -14.50
N PHE A 278 14.83 -17.44 -15.75
CA PHE A 278 13.94 -17.57 -16.92
C PHE A 278 13.17 -18.90 -16.88
N ASN A 279 13.88 -20.01 -16.68
CA ASN A 279 13.27 -21.35 -16.62
C ASN A 279 12.29 -21.44 -15.43
N LEU A 280 12.66 -20.90 -14.26
CA LEU A 280 11.78 -20.85 -13.07
C LEU A 280 10.51 -20.08 -13.36
N SER A 281 10.62 -18.92 -13.99
CA SER A 281 9.45 -18.07 -14.34
C SER A 281 8.53 -18.77 -15.33
N LEU A 282 9.09 -19.48 -16.31
CA LEU A 282 8.32 -20.25 -17.30
C LEU A 282 7.57 -21.41 -16.66
N ILE A 283 8.25 -22.16 -15.77
CA ILE A 283 7.64 -23.28 -15.04
C ILE A 283 6.52 -22.79 -14.14
N LEU A 284 6.76 -21.72 -13.36
CA LEU A 284 5.75 -21.14 -12.48
C LEU A 284 4.56 -20.60 -13.26
N GLY A 285 4.79 -19.95 -14.41
CA GLY A 285 3.73 -19.51 -15.30
C GLY A 285 2.88 -20.67 -15.84
N GLY A 286 3.52 -21.76 -16.26
CA GLY A 286 2.84 -22.97 -16.67
C GLY A 286 1.98 -23.59 -15.57
N ILE A 287 2.53 -23.69 -14.35
CA ILE A 287 1.80 -24.17 -13.16
C ILE A 287 0.60 -23.28 -12.88
N GLN A 288 0.78 -21.95 -12.92
CA GLN A 288 -0.31 -21.00 -12.67
C GLN A 288 -1.45 -21.15 -13.68
N ILE A 289 -1.13 -21.28 -14.97
CA ILE A 289 -2.16 -21.45 -16.02
C ILE A 289 -2.96 -22.72 -15.77
N ILE A 290 -2.28 -23.85 -15.56
CA ILE A 290 -2.96 -25.13 -15.30
C ILE A 290 -3.80 -25.05 -14.04
N PHE A 291 -3.26 -24.48 -12.97
CA PHE A 291 -3.98 -24.28 -11.71
C PHE A 291 -5.20 -23.38 -11.88
N GLY A 292 -5.08 -22.27 -12.60
CA GLY A 292 -6.20 -21.39 -12.93
C GLY A 292 -7.31 -22.10 -13.74
N MET A 293 -6.92 -22.96 -14.68
CA MET A 293 -7.87 -23.77 -15.44
C MET A 293 -8.57 -24.82 -14.56
N ILE A 294 -7.87 -25.42 -13.60
CA ILE A 294 -8.49 -26.33 -12.62
C ILE A 294 -9.55 -25.58 -11.79
N LEU A 295 -9.21 -24.38 -11.27
CA LEU A 295 -10.15 -23.55 -10.54
C LEU A 295 -11.37 -23.16 -11.40
N LYS A 296 -11.14 -22.85 -12.68
CA LYS A 296 -12.23 -22.58 -13.63
C LYS A 296 -13.14 -23.80 -13.79
N ALA A 297 -12.57 -24.99 -13.98
CA ALA A 297 -13.34 -26.22 -14.12
C ALA A 297 -14.17 -26.52 -12.84
N VAL A 298 -13.57 -26.32 -11.66
CA VAL A 298 -14.26 -26.47 -10.38
C VAL A 298 -15.43 -25.47 -10.27
N ASN A 299 -15.16 -24.20 -10.58
CA ASN A 299 -16.19 -23.15 -10.53
C ASN A 299 -17.35 -23.43 -11.50
N GLN A 300 -17.04 -23.83 -12.74
CA GLN A 300 -18.06 -24.25 -13.72
C GLN A 300 -18.87 -25.45 -13.24
N THR A 301 -18.23 -26.42 -12.59
CA THR A 301 -18.92 -27.59 -12.01
C THR A 301 -19.87 -27.20 -10.91
N ILE A 302 -19.48 -26.29 -10.04
CA ILE A 302 -20.31 -25.80 -8.92
C ILE A 302 -21.50 -24.99 -9.42
N GLN A 303 -21.30 -24.11 -10.40
CA GLN A 303 -22.34 -23.21 -10.89
C GLN A 303 -23.29 -23.84 -11.91
N LEU A 304 -22.73 -24.53 -12.89
CA LEU A 304 -23.46 -24.99 -14.08
C LEU A 304 -23.59 -26.51 -14.16
N GLY A 305 -22.79 -27.22 -13.38
CA GLY A 305 -22.71 -28.67 -13.40
C GLY A 305 -21.51 -29.20 -14.18
N PHE A 306 -21.11 -30.44 -13.90
CA PHE A 306 -19.92 -31.10 -14.44
C PHE A 306 -19.83 -31.07 -15.98
N LYS A 307 -20.97 -31.17 -16.66
CA LYS A 307 -21.06 -31.13 -18.11
C LYS A 307 -20.33 -29.94 -18.75
N TYR A 308 -20.48 -28.77 -18.14
CA TYR A 308 -19.86 -27.52 -18.64
C TYR A 308 -18.36 -27.42 -18.35
N ALA A 309 -17.85 -28.21 -17.40
CA ALA A 309 -16.43 -28.26 -17.10
C ALA A 309 -15.62 -29.18 -18.06
N VAL A 310 -16.30 -30.07 -18.83
CA VAL A 310 -15.66 -31.08 -19.69
C VAL A 310 -14.71 -30.43 -20.69
N ALA A 311 -15.14 -29.36 -21.36
CA ALA A 311 -14.28 -28.63 -22.31
C ALA A 311 -13.01 -28.08 -21.65
N THR A 312 -13.13 -27.49 -20.43
CA THR A 312 -11.98 -26.99 -19.67
C THR A 312 -11.04 -28.12 -19.27
N ILE A 313 -11.59 -29.28 -18.85
CA ILE A 313 -10.80 -30.46 -18.50
C ILE A 313 -10.07 -30.99 -19.74
N GLY A 314 -10.71 -30.96 -20.90
CA GLY A 314 -10.08 -31.31 -22.18
C GLY A 314 -8.84 -30.46 -22.47
N TRP A 315 -8.94 -29.15 -22.30
CA TRP A 315 -7.81 -28.26 -22.48
C TRP A 315 -6.70 -28.46 -21.42
N ILE A 316 -7.05 -28.76 -20.17
CA ILE A 316 -6.07 -29.13 -19.15
C ILE A 316 -5.28 -30.38 -19.58
N LEU A 317 -5.97 -31.40 -20.12
CA LEU A 317 -5.34 -32.62 -20.55
C LEU A 317 -4.37 -32.39 -21.72
N VAL A 318 -4.74 -31.52 -22.68
CA VAL A 318 -3.88 -31.11 -23.78
C VAL A 318 -2.62 -30.42 -23.27
N LEU A 319 -2.76 -29.43 -22.40
CA LEU A 319 -1.63 -28.65 -21.87
C LEU A 319 -0.72 -29.54 -21.01
N VAL A 320 -1.28 -30.31 -20.09
CA VAL A 320 -0.49 -31.20 -19.22
C VAL A 320 0.25 -32.27 -20.00
N SER A 321 -0.41 -32.90 -20.97
CA SER A 321 0.25 -33.93 -21.81
C SER A 321 1.40 -33.35 -22.64
N THR A 322 1.22 -32.14 -23.18
CA THR A 322 2.26 -31.45 -23.95
C THR A 322 3.43 -31.02 -23.07
N ALA A 323 3.13 -30.41 -21.91
CA ALA A 323 4.15 -30.02 -20.96
C ALA A 323 4.94 -31.20 -20.40
N PHE A 324 4.26 -32.33 -20.15
CA PHE A 324 4.91 -33.58 -19.70
C PHE A 324 5.80 -34.18 -20.76
N ALA A 325 5.33 -34.23 -22.04
CA ALA A 325 6.12 -34.74 -23.16
C ALA A 325 7.37 -33.87 -23.41
N PHE A 326 7.28 -32.56 -23.17
CA PHE A 326 8.42 -31.66 -23.28
C PHE A 326 9.43 -31.84 -22.13
N ALA A 327 8.93 -31.95 -20.90
CA ALA A 327 9.77 -32.05 -19.68
C ALA A 327 10.43 -33.42 -19.53
N PHE A 328 9.74 -34.53 -19.96
CA PHE A 328 10.16 -35.90 -19.77
C PHE A 328 10.11 -36.71 -21.07
N PRO A 329 10.94 -36.38 -22.07
CA PRO A 329 10.91 -37.04 -23.36
C PRO A 329 11.26 -38.54 -23.29
N SER A 330 11.95 -38.97 -22.23
CA SER A 330 12.24 -40.40 -21.97
C SER A 330 11.01 -41.22 -21.59
N CYS A 331 10.03 -40.58 -20.93
CA CYS A 331 8.80 -41.26 -20.50
C CYS A 331 7.67 -41.12 -21.51
N MET A 332 7.57 -39.97 -22.16
CA MET A 332 6.58 -39.67 -23.19
C MET A 332 7.20 -38.84 -24.32
N ALA A 333 7.51 -39.45 -25.44
CA ALA A 333 8.07 -38.73 -26.56
C ALA A 333 7.02 -37.79 -27.16
N MET A 334 7.46 -36.58 -27.51
CA MET A 334 6.61 -35.60 -28.19
C MET A 334 6.20 -36.14 -29.57
N GLY A 335 4.89 -36.25 -29.88
CA GLY A 335 4.38 -36.91 -31.06
C GLY A 335 4.33 -38.44 -30.98
N GLY A 336 4.72 -39.04 -29.84
CA GLY A 336 4.56 -40.47 -29.61
C GLY A 336 3.09 -40.90 -29.46
N THR A 337 2.82 -42.19 -29.59
CA THR A 337 1.45 -42.73 -29.58
C THR A 337 0.65 -42.28 -28.32
N VAL A 338 1.26 -42.35 -27.14
CA VAL A 338 0.60 -41.97 -25.89
C VAL A 338 0.25 -40.47 -25.88
N HIS A 339 1.18 -39.63 -26.31
CA HIS A 339 0.96 -38.16 -26.37
C HIS A 339 -0.15 -37.86 -27.40
N LEU A 340 -0.15 -38.46 -28.58
CA LEU A 340 -1.19 -38.24 -29.60
C LEU A 340 -2.57 -38.69 -29.13
N VAL A 341 -2.65 -39.82 -28.41
CA VAL A 341 -3.92 -40.31 -27.85
C VAL A 341 -4.46 -39.33 -26.79
N LEU A 342 -3.63 -38.89 -25.87
CA LEU A 342 -4.04 -37.89 -24.84
C LEU A 342 -4.45 -36.55 -25.45
N LEU A 343 -3.71 -36.10 -26.49
CA LEU A 343 -4.05 -34.91 -27.29
C LEU A 343 -5.39 -35.10 -27.98
N GLY A 344 -5.63 -36.24 -28.64
CA GLY A 344 -6.89 -36.54 -29.33
C GLY A 344 -8.08 -36.57 -28.36
N ILE A 345 -7.94 -37.22 -27.22
CA ILE A 345 -8.98 -37.26 -26.18
C ILE A 345 -9.24 -35.85 -25.64
N GLY A 346 -8.18 -35.12 -25.32
CA GLY A 346 -8.31 -33.76 -24.80
C GLY A 346 -9.00 -32.79 -25.76
N LEU A 347 -8.62 -32.84 -27.05
CA LEU A 347 -9.28 -32.03 -28.09
C LEU A 347 -10.73 -32.45 -28.32
N LEU A 348 -11.01 -33.75 -28.31
CA LEU A 348 -12.37 -34.25 -28.42
C LEU A 348 -13.26 -33.74 -27.27
N MET A 349 -12.76 -33.79 -26.05
CA MET A 349 -13.47 -33.21 -24.88
C MET A 349 -13.64 -31.71 -25.01
N ALA A 350 -12.64 -30.99 -25.52
CA ALA A 350 -12.64 -29.54 -25.63
C ALA A 350 -13.60 -29.00 -26.69
N TYR A 351 -13.86 -29.76 -27.78
CA TYR A 351 -14.68 -29.30 -28.92
C TYR A 351 -16.05 -29.98 -29.05
N LEU A 352 -16.28 -31.11 -28.39
CA LEU A 352 -17.59 -31.77 -28.40
C LEU A 352 -18.55 -31.27 -27.33
N TYR A 353 -18.06 -30.48 -26.40
CA TYR A 353 -18.79 -29.86 -25.31
C TYR A 353 -18.49 -28.35 -25.24
#